data_c391b811214486e4f39ed45c86cc49f5
#
_entry.id   c391b811214486e4f39ed45c86cc49f5
#
_cell.length_a   1.000
_cell.length_b   1.000
_cell.length_c   1.000
_cell.angle_alpha   90.00
_cell.angle_beta   90.00
_cell.angle_gamma   90.00
#
_symmetry.space_group_name_H-M   'P 1'
#
loop_
_entity.id
_entity.type
_entity.pdbx_description
1 polymer ?
#
loop_
_entity_poly.entity_id
_entity_poly.type
_entity_poly.pdbx_seq_one_letter_code
_entity_poly.pdbx_strand_id
1 'polypeptide(L)'
;QQYFMVSNAAQLILDEAVERGCNLHDLADYAAVQINDTHPSMVIPELIRLLQEKGILMDEAIEIVSKVCAYTNHTILAEALEKWPISFLEKAVPQLMPIIRELDNKVRAKVADESTYIIKDGLVHMAHMDIHFGYSVNGVAYLHTEILKNTELNNFYKLYPEKFNNKTNGITFRRWLMSCNPELSAYITELIGDGWKKDANELEKLGNFINDDAVLTKLVDIKNAKKAELASYLKKTQNLDVPDNSIFDIQVKRLHEYKRQQLNVLYIIRKYFEIKAGKKPSTPITCFFGAKAAPAYIIAKDIIHAILCLQQIINNDPEVSPYLKVFMVENYNVTLAEKLFPAANISEQISLASKEASGTGNMKFMLNGAITLGTSDGANVEIAELVGDENIYVFGEDSQTVIDRYERGDYCSKDYYDKDADLKKAVDFLVS
;
A
#
# COMPACT_ATOMS: atom_id res chain seq x y z
N GLN A 1 -1.72 23.37 0.07
CA GLN A 1 -0.65 22.57 -0.55
C GLN A 1 -1.20 21.73 -1.72
N GLN A 2 -2.25 20.91 -1.55
CA GLN A 2 -2.87 20.13 -2.63
C GLN A 2 -3.28 21.04 -3.80
N TYR A 3 -4.01 22.12 -3.54
CA TYR A 3 -4.45 23.04 -4.58
C TYR A 3 -3.29 23.70 -5.32
N PHE A 4 -2.23 24.10 -4.62
CA PHE A 4 -1.05 24.67 -5.27
C PHE A 4 -0.47 23.74 -6.35
N MET A 5 -0.31 22.46 -6.02
CA MET A 5 0.20 21.46 -6.97
C MET A 5 -0.78 21.19 -8.10
N VAL A 6 -2.07 21.04 -7.77
CA VAL A 6 -3.14 20.77 -8.74
C VAL A 6 -3.31 21.90 -9.75
N SER A 7 -3.33 23.16 -9.28
CA SER A 7 -3.50 24.30 -10.16
C SER A 7 -2.32 24.47 -11.13
N ASN A 8 -1.08 24.27 -10.64
CA ASN A 8 0.08 24.27 -11.54
C ASN A 8 0.03 23.16 -12.57
N ALA A 9 -0.35 21.95 -12.17
CA ALA A 9 -0.48 20.82 -13.10
C ALA A 9 -1.58 21.07 -14.14
N ALA A 10 -2.75 21.57 -13.72
CA ALA A 10 -3.86 21.85 -14.63
C ALA A 10 -3.50 22.91 -15.68
N GLN A 11 -2.82 24.00 -15.27
CA GLN A 11 -2.33 25.02 -16.19
C GLN A 11 -1.32 24.44 -17.20
N LEU A 12 -0.34 23.67 -16.70
CA LEU A 12 0.66 23.03 -17.57
C LEU A 12 0.02 22.07 -18.58
N ILE A 13 -0.98 21.28 -18.18
CA ILE A 13 -1.71 20.39 -19.10
C ILE A 13 -2.36 21.17 -20.23
N LEU A 14 -3.03 22.28 -19.91
CA LEU A 14 -3.67 23.11 -20.93
C LEU A 14 -2.66 23.79 -21.86
N ASP A 15 -1.58 24.35 -21.29
CA ASP A 15 -0.54 25.01 -22.06
C ASP A 15 0.15 24.02 -23.03
N GLU A 16 0.58 22.85 -22.54
CA GLU A 16 1.16 21.79 -23.39
C GLU A 16 0.20 21.27 -24.46
N ALA A 17 -1.10 21.14 -24.15
CA ALA A 17 -2.10 20.73 -25.10
C ALA A 17 -2.21 21.75 -26.24
N VAL A 18 -2.28 23.04 -25.92
CA VAL A 18 -2.33 24.15 -26.89
C VAL A 18 -1.04 24.20 -27.74
N GLU A 19 0.13 24.04 -27.13
CA GLU A 19 1.42 23.98 -27.86
C GLU A 19 1.46 22.83 -28.87
N ARG A 20 0.76 21.72 -28.60
CA ARG A 20 0.60 20.58 -29.51
C ARG A 20 -0.48 20.80 -30.57
N GLY A 21 -1.11 21.97 -30.60
CA GLY A 21 -2.15 22.32 -31.58
C GLY A 21 -3.58 21.93 -31.18
N CYS A 22 -3.82 21.63 -29.88
CA CYS A 22 -5.13 21.32 -29.38
C CYS A 22 -6.08 22.52 -29.46
N ASN A 23 -7.25 22.33 -30.05
CA ASN A 23 -8.40 23.15 -29.69
C ASN A 23 -8.96 22.64 -28.34
N LEU A 24 -9.06 23.51 -27.32
CA LEU A 24 -9.46 23.09 -25.99
C LEU A 24 -10.85 22.44 -25.90
N HIS A 25 -11.70 22.62 -26.92
CA HIS A 25 -12.95 21.87 -27.07
C HIS A 25 -12.73 20.36 -27.28
N ASP A 26 -11.55 19.99 -27.82
CA ASP A 26 -11.15 18.61 -28.10
C ASP A 26 -10.07 18.12 -27.12
N LEU A 27 -9.98 18.71 -25.91
CA LEU A 27 -8.91 18.42 -24.93
C LEU A 27 -8.78 16.91 -24.63
N ALA A 28 -9.86 16.16 -24.63
CA ALA A 28 -9.85 14.72 -24.37
C ALA A 28 -9.06 13.89 -25.40
N ASP A 29 -8.80 14.44 -26.60
CA ASP A 29 -7.97 13.79 -27.61
C ASP A 29 -6.46 14.04 -27.38
N TYR A 30 -6.12 15.01 -26.52
CA TYR A 30 -4.75 15.44 -26.26
C TYR A 30 -4.26 15.16 -24.84
N ALA A 31 -5.17 15.05 -23.87
CA ALA A 31 -4.85 14.91 -22.47
C ALA A 31 -5.71 13.86 -21.77
N ALA A 32 -5.09 13.06 -20.91
CA ALA A 32 -5.74 12.20 -19.93
C ALA A 32 -5.19 12.50 -18.55
N VAL A 33 -6.06 12.72 -17.58
CA VAL A 33 -5.70 13.02 -16.19
C VAL A 33 -6.12 11.85 -15.31
N GLN A 34 -5.14 11.19 -14.71
CA GLN A 34 -5.40 10.16 -13.71
C GLN A 34 -5.35 10.77 -12.31
N ILE A 35 -6.49 10.82 -11.64
CA ILE A 35 -6.62 11.26 -10.25
C ILE A 35 -6.16 10.12 -9.35
N ASN A 36 -4.98 10.29 -8.75
CA ASN A 36 -4.33 9.26 -7.96
C ASN A 36 -4.73 9.40 -6.48
N ASP A 37 -5.75 8.66 -6.06
CA ASP A 37 -6.50 8.85 -4.83
C ASP A 37 -7.25 10.20 -4.82
N THR A 38 -7.79 10.61 -3.68
CA THR A 38 -8.58 11.86 -3.56
C THR A 38 -7.74 13.12 -3.38
N HIS A 39 -6.42 12.98 -3.21
CA HIS A 39 -5.53 14.13 -2.95
C HIS A 39 -5.55 15.18 -4.06
N PRO A 40 -5.58 14.83 -5.37
CA PRO A 40 -5.65 15.79 -6.45
C PRO A 40 -7.07 16.02 -7.01
N SER A 41 -8.13 15.63 -6.32
CA SER A 41 -9.53 15.75 -6.81
C SER A 41 -9.91 17.16 -7.24
N MET A 42 -9.28 18.20 -6.67
CA MET A 42 -9.52 19.60 -7.06
C MET A 42 -9.16 19.89 -8.53
N VAL A 43 -8.49 18.95 -9.23
CA VAL A 43 -8.21 19.12 -10.67
C VAL A 43 -9.49 19.22 -11.50
N ILE A 44 -10.58 18.57 -11.08
CA ILE A 44 -11.87 18.65 -11.77
C ILE A 44 -12.39 20.09 -11.77
N PRO A 45 -12.70 20.71 -10.64
CA PRO A 45 -13.19 22.10 -10.64
C PRO A 45 -12.14 23.11 -11.13
N GLU A 46 -10.84 22.85 -10.97
CA GLU A 46 -9.80 23.75 -11.46
C GLU A 46 -9.70 23.74 -13.01
N LEU A 47 -9.73 22.58 -13.64
CA LEU A 47 -9.78 22.50 -15.11
C LEU A 47 -11.02 23.17 -15.66
N ILE A 48 -12.20 22.98 -15.04
CA ILE A 48 -13.43 23.67 -15.43
C ILE A 48 -13.26 25.19 -15.34
N ARG A 49 -12.70 25.67 -14.23
CA ARG A 49 -12.43 27.11 -14.04
C ARG A 49 -11.50 27.68 -15.12
N LEU A 50 -10.41 27.00 -15.39
CA LEU A 50 -9.45 27.42 -16.42
C LEU A 50 -10.02 27.39 -17.83
N LEU A 51 -10.82 26.40 -18.16
CA LEU A 51 -11.54 26.34 -19.45
C LEU A 51 -12.53 27.50 -19.60
N GLN A 52 -13.24 27.87 -18.53
CA GLN A 52 -14.12 29.03 -18.52
C GLN A 52 -13.34 30.35 -18.74
N GLU A 53 -12.15 30.51 -18.15
CA GLU A 53 -11.27 31.66 -18.41
C GLU A 53 -10.85 31.74 -19.88
N LYS A 54 -10.81 30.62 -20.59
CA LYS A 54 -10.56 30.56 -22.04
C LYS A 54 -11.83 30.72 -22.90
N GLY A 55 -12.97 30.99 -22.27
CA GLY A 55 -14.22 31.29 -22.98
C GLY A 55 -15.13 30.08 -23.23
N ILE A 56 -14.79 28.89 -22.73
CA ILE A 56 -15.64 27.70 -22.82
C ILE A 56 -16.76 27.78 -21.78
N LEU A 57 -17.99 27.49 -22.20
CA LEU A 57 -19.15 27.54 -21.29
C LEU A 57 -19.10 26.44 -20.22
N MET A 58 -19.68 26.71 -19.06
CA MET A 58 -19.67 25.80 -17.89
C MET A 58 -20.08 24.38 -18.25
N ASP A 59 -21.18 24.20 -18.94
CA ASP A 59 -21.71 22.87 -19.28
C ASP A 59 -20.77 22.09 -20.18
N GLU A 60 -20.21 22.76 -21.18
CA GLU A 60 -19.22 22.17 -22.07
C GLU A 60 -17.91 21.87 -21.35
N ALA A 61 -17.42 22.77 -20.48
CA ALA A 61 -16.23 22.55 -19.68
C ALA A 61 -16.38 21.31 -18.79
N ILE A 62 -17.56 21.10 -18.19
CA ILE A 62 -17.88 19.90 -17.39
C ILE A 62 -17.82 18.64 -18.28
N GLU A 63 -18.37 18.68 -19.48
CA GLU A 63 -18.34 17.54 -20.42
C GLU A 63 -16.92 17.20 -20.84
N ILE A 64 -16.10 18.21 -21.16
CA ILE A 64 -14.69 18.04 -21.54
C ILE A 64 -13.94 17.38 -20.38
N VAL A 65 -14.02 17.94 -19.16
CA VAL A 65 -13.31 17.44 -17.98
C VAL A 65 -13.75 16.02 -17.63
N SER A 66 -15.05 15.70 -17.80
CA SER A 66 -15.57 14.35 -17.58
C SER A 66 -15.01 13.30 -18.53
N LYS A 67 -14.52 13.71 -19.70
CA LYS A 67 -13.85 12.82 -20.66
C LYS A 67 -12.33 12.75 -20.46
N VAL A 68 -11.75 13.72 -19.75
CA VAL A 68 -10.31 13.83 -19.50
C VAL A 68 -9.91 13.14 -18.21
N CYS A 69 -10.75 13.20 -17.16
CA CYS A 69 -10.41 12.72 -15.82
C CYS A 69 -10.86 11.29 -15.56
N ALA A 70 -9.99 10.50 -14.94
CA ALA A 70 -10.27 9.18 -14.40
C ALA A 70 -9.77 9.08 -12.95
N TYR A 71 -10.44 8.27 -12.13
CA TYR A 71 -10.15 8.16 -10.69
C TYR A 71 -9.65 6.76 -10.33
N THR A 72 -8.48 6.71 -9.69
CA THR A 72 -7.96 5.50 -9.04
C THR A 72 -8.13 5.62 -7.54
N ASN A 73 -8.92 4.72 -6.94
CA ASN A 73 -9.06 4.63 -5.49
C ASN A 73 -7.93 3.76 -4.92
N HIS A 74 -7.24 4.24 -3.88
CA HIS A 74 -6.17 3.53 -3.18
C HIS A 74 -6.50 3.14 -1.75
N THR A 75 -7.76 3.31 -1.32
CA THR A 75 -8.15 3.03 0.06
C THR A 75 -9.45 2.24 0.15
N ILE A 76 -9.55 1.37 1.16
CA ILE A 76 -10.80 0.71 1.54
C ILE A 76 -11.43 1.41 2.76
N LEU A 77 -10.60 2.10 3.57
CA LEU A 77 -11.07 2.74 4.79
C LEU A 77 -11.97 3.95 4.45
N ALA A 78 -13.25 3.87 4.78
CA ALA A 78 -14.22 4.95 4.55
C ALA A 78 -13.78 6.28 5.20
N GLU A 79 -13.10 6.22 6.33
CA GLU A 79 -12.52 7.37 7.04
C GLU A 79 -11.37 8.04 6.29
N ALA A 80 -10.69 7.32 5.39
CA ALA A 80 -9.60 7.84 4.58
C ALA A 80 -10.07 8.48 3.25
N LEU A 81 -11.36 8.38 2.90
CA LEU A 81 -11.96 9.15 1.81
C LEU A 81 -12.07 10.61 2.26
N GLU A 82 -11.32 11.50 1.61
CA GLU A 82 -11.24 12.90 2.01
C GLU A 82 -12.59 13.62 1.92
N LYS A 83 -12.92 14.29 3.01
CA LYS A 83 -14.10 15.16 3.15
C LYS A 83 -13.62 16.47 3.74
N TRP A 84 -13.94 17.58 3.09
CA TRP A 84 -13.51 18.89 3.54
C TRP A 84 -14.70 19.74 3.95
N PRO A 85 -14.65 20.40 5.14
CA PRO A 85 -15.67 21.41 5.50
C PRO A 85 -15.76 22.49 4.43
N ILE A 86 -16.98 22.85 4.04
CA ILE A 86 -17.24 23.94 3.07
C ILE A 86 -16.48 25.20 3.48
N SER A 87 -16.54 25.55 4.78
CA SER A 87 -15.85 26.75 5.31
C SER A 87 -14.33 26.76 5.13
N PHE A 88 -13.71 25.56 5.06
CA PHE A 88 -12.27 25.46 4.78
C PHE A 88 -11.96 25.72 3.31
N LEU A 89 -12.79 25.17 2.41
CA LEU A 89 -12.62 25.39 0.98
C LEU A 89 -12.98 26.83 0.57
N GLU A 90 -14.04 27.41 1.15
CA GLU A 90 -14.39 28.83 0.94
C GLU A 90 -13.25 29.78 1.35
N LYS A 91 -12.48 29.42 2.37
CA LYS A 91 -11.32 30.20 2.81
C LYS A 91 -10.07 29.93 1.97
N ALA A 92 -9.82 28.67 1.60
CA ALA A 92 -8.58 28.26 0.95
C ALA A 92 -8.62 28.39 -0.59
N VAL A 93 -9.77 28.11 -1.19
CA VAL A 93 -10.00 28.03 -2.66
C VAL A 93 -11.37 28.60 -3.04
N PRO A 94 -11.69 29.85 -2.65
CA PRO A 94 -13.02 30.44 -2.85
C PRO A 94 -13.47 30.42 -4.31
N GLN A 95 -12.54 30.50 -5.26
CA GLN A 95 -12.81 30.49 -6.70
C GLN A 95 -13.34 29.15 -7.22
N LEU A 96 -13.11 28.04 -6.51
CA LEU A 96 -13.61 26.72 -6.89
C LEU A 96 -15.00 26.42 -6.34
N MET A 97 -15.41 27.08 -5.25
CA MET A 97 -16.68 26.77 -4.57
C MET A 97 -17.91 26.99 -5.44
N PRO A 98 -18.03 28.02 -6.28
CA PRO A 98 -19.17 28.15 -7.21
C PRO A 98 -19.27 26.97 -8.17
N ILE A 99 -18.12 26.47 -8.67
CA ILE A 99 -18.07 25.33 -9.58
C ILE A 99 -18.46 24.05 -8.84
N ILE A 100 -17.91 23.80 -7.66
CA ILE A 100 -18.24 22.62 -6.84
C ILE A 100 -19.74 22.60 -6.52
N ARG A 101 -20.35 23.74 -6.20
CA ARG A 101 -21.81 23.85 -5.98
C ARG A 101 -22.61 23.53 -7.25
N GLU A 102 -22.15 24.01 -8.40
CA GLU A 102 -22.82 23.71 -9.66
C GLU A 102 -22.71 22.21 -10.02
N LEU A 103 -21.57 21.58 -9.77
CA LEU A 103 -21.41 20.13 -9.92
C LEU A 103 -22.38 19.37 -9.01
N ASP A 104 -22.49 19.77 -7.75
CA ASP A 104 -23.45 19.18 -6.80
C ASP A 104 -24.91 19.36 -7.25
N ASN A 105 -25.27 20.57 -7.72
CA ASN A 105 -26.59 20.84 -8.27
C ASN A 105 -26.96 19.93 -9.45
N LYS A 106 -25.99 19.70 -10.35
CA LYS A 106 -26.18 18.79 -11.48
C LYS A 106 -26.36 17.34 -11.05
N VAL A 107 -25.64 16.90 -10.01
CA VAL A 107 -25.84 15.57 -9.41
C VAL A 107 -27.24 15.47 -8.82
N ARG A 108 -27.65 16.41 -7.97
CA ARG A 108 -29.00 16.43 -7.36
C ARG A 108 -30.16 16.45 -8.36
N ALA A 109 -29.94 17.08 -9.51
CA ALA A 109 -30.92 17.10 -10.57
C ALA A 109 -31.10 15.74 -11.28
N LYS A 110 -30.12 14.88 -11.24
CA LYS A 110 -30.07 13.60 -11.97
C LYS A 110 -30.21 12.37 -11.07
N VAL A 111 -29.77 12.45 -9.82
CA VAL A 111 -29.65 11.32 -8.90
C VAL A 111 -30.46 11.56 -7.66
N ALA A 112 -31.35 10.62 -7.32
CA ALA A 112 -32.18 10.70 -6.13
C ALA A 112 -31.52 10.21 -4.86
N ASP A 113 -30.44 9.42 -4.99
CA ASP A 113 -29.71 8.85 -3.85
C ASP A 113 -28.81 9.91 -3.19
N GLU A 114 -29.27 10.47 -2.08
CA GLU A 114 -28.57 11.49 -1.31
C GLU A 114 -27.22 11.01 -0.76
N SER A 115 -27.00 9.69 -0.65
CA SER A 115 -25.72 9.15 -0.17
C SER A 115 -24.57 9.44 -1.13
N THR A 116 -24.87 9.76 -2.38
CA THR A 116 -23.90 10.03 -3.45
C THR A 116 -23.64 11.51 -3.72
N TYR A 117 -24.33 12.43 -3.01
CA TYR A 117 -24.15 13.86 -3.23
C TYR A 117 -22.73 14.33 -2.91
N ILE A 118 -22.24 15.30 -3.68
CA ILE A 118 -20.90 15.87 -3.48
C ILE A 118 -20.87 16.70 -2.22
N ILE A 119 -21.88 17.52 -1.99
CA ILE A 119 -22.00 18.33 -0.79
C ILE A 119 -23.07 17.69 0.12
N LYS A 120 -22.61 17.22 1.28
CA LYS A 120 -23.48 16.60 2.27
C LYS A 120 -22.99 16.91 3.69
N ASP A 121 -23.91 17.18 4.61
CA ASP A 121 -23.64 17.45 6.03
C ASP A 121 -22.59 18.56 6.26
N GLY A 122 -22.56 19.58 5.39
CA GLY A 122 -21.59 20.68 5.45
C GLY A 122 -20.18 20.32 4.97
N LEU A 123 -20.01 19.15 4.38
CA LEU A 123 -18.75 18.62 3.87
C LEU A 123 -18.82 18.45 2.34
N VAL A 124 -17.67 18.66 1.68
CA VAL A 124 -17.44 18.31 0.27
C VAL A 124 -16.74 16.97 0.22
N HIS A 125 -17.38 15.97 -0.40
CA HIS A 125 -16.89 14.62 -0.56
C HIS A 125 -16.09 14.52 -1.86
N MET A 126 -14.77 14.43 -1.75
CA MET A 126 -13.87 14.49 -2.91
C MET A 126 -14.06 13.31 -3.86
N ALA A 127 -14.10 12.07 -3.33
CA ALA A 127 -14.32 10.87 -4.14
C ALA A 127 -15.67 10.89 -4.88
N HIS A 128 -16.72 11.47 -4.29
CA HIS A 128 -18.02 11.59 -4.95
C HIS A 128 -17.92 12.45 -6.21
N MET A 129 -17.19 13.56 -6.13
CA MET A 129 -16.94 14.42 -7.28
C MET A 129 -16.16 13.68 -8.38
N ASP A 130 -15.10 12.94 -7.99
CA ASP A 130 -14.27 12.16 -8.91
C ASP A 130 -15.07 11.09 -9.65
N ILE A 131 -15.98 10.39 -8.96
CA ILE A 131 -16.81 9.32 -9.54
C ILE A 131 -17.89 9.89 -10.48
N HIS A 132 -18.57 10.97 -10.07
CA HIS A 132 -19.59 11.58 -10.92
C HIS A 132 -19.01 12.14 -12.21
N PHE A 133 -17.88 12.84 -12.12
CA PHE A 133 -17.29 13.62 -13.22
C PHE A 133 -15.99 13.04 -13.78
N GLY A 134 -15.66 11.79 -13.47
CA GLY A 134 -14.64 11.00 -14.15
C GLY A 134 -15.28 9.95 -15.08
N TYR A 135 -14.55 9.54 -16.13
CA TYR A 135 -15.04 8.51 -17.05
C TYR A 135 -14.76 7.07 -16.56
N SER A 136 -13.84 6.90 -15.61
CA SER A 136 -13.42 5.58 -15.12
C SER A 136 -13.06 5.66 -13.64
N VAL A 137 -13.40 4.59 -12.91
CA VAL A 137 -13.08 4.38 -11.50
C VAL A 137 -12.44 3.01 -11.37
N ASN A 138 -11.21 2.94 -10.89
CA ASN A 138 -10.58 1.64 -10.66
C ASN A 138 -10.11 1.44 -9.23
N GLY A 139 -10.24 0.19 -8.78
CA GLY A 139 -9.50 -0.33 -7.65
C GLY A 139 -8.08 -0.77 -8.06
N VAL A 140 -7.25 -1.14 -7.09
CA VAL A 140 -5.82 -1.41 -7.27
C VAL A 140 -5.40 -2.85 -6.96
N ALA A 141 -6.35 -3.72 -6.72
CA ALA A 141 -6.26 -5.19 -6.71
C ALA A 141 -7.66 -5.75 -7.00
N TYR A 142 -7.73 -7.00 -7.46
CA TYR A 142 -9.01 -7.63 -7.77
C TYR A 142 -9.96 -7.61 -6.57
N LEU A 143 -9.50 -8.11 -5.41
CA LEU A 143 -10.29 -8.11 -4.18
C LEU A 143 -10.73 -6.70 -3.77
N HIS A 144 -9.83 -5.72 -3.84
CA HIS A 144 -10.15 -4.32 -3.55
C HIS A 144 -11.29 -3.80 -4.44
N THR A 145 -11.21 -4.06 -5.73
CA THR A 145 -12.23 -3.64 -6.70
C THR A 145 -13.58 -4.26 -6.38
N GLU A 146 -13.62 -5.55 -6.00
CA GLU A 146 -14.86 -6.21 -5.61
C GLU A 146 -15.43 -5.65 -4.29
N ILE A 147 -14.58 -5.33 -3.32
CA ILE A 147 -15.01 -4.66 -2.07
C ILE A 147 -15.60 -3.27 -2.38
N LEU A 148 -14.96 -2.49 -3.27
CA LEU A 148 -15.51 -1.19 -3.69
C LEU A 148 -16.89 -1.33 -4.33
N LYS A 149 -17.08 -2.29 -5.24
CA LYS A 149 -18.37 -2.53 -5.92
C LYS A 149 -19.46 -3.04 -4.98
N ASN A 150 -19.12 -3.92 -4.06
CA ASN A 150 -20.11 -4.65 -3.26
C ASN A 150 -20.40 -4.00 -1.91
N THR A 151 -19.47 -3.17 -1.39
CA THR A 151 -19.56 -2.55 -0.06
C THR A 151 -19.38 -1.03 -0.13
N GLU A 152 -18.14 -0.56 -0.18
CA GLU A 152 -17.78 0.85 0.11
C GLU A 152 -18.36 1.86 -0.89
N LEU A 153 -18.43 1.52 -2.18
CA LEU A 153 -18.94 2.37 -3.25
C LEU A 153 -20.10 1.69 -4.01
N ASN A 154 -20.82 0.78 -3.35
CA ASN A 154 -21.92 0.03 -3.96
C ASN A 154 -23.02 0.94 -4.52
N ASN A 155 -23.34 2.03 -3.81
CA ASN A 155 -24.27 3.05 -4.27
C ASN A 155 -23.85 3.69 -5.61
N PHE A 156 -22.55 3.98 -5.78
CA PHE A 156 -22.01 4.49 -7.04
C PHE A 156 -21.92 3.41 -8.12
N TYR A 157 -21.58 2.17 -7.74
CA TYR A 157 -21.57 1.06 -8.69
C TYR A 157 -22.94 0.79 -9.29
N LYS A 158 -24.00 0.94 -8.50
CA LYS A 158 -25.39 0.85 -9.00
C LYS A 158 -25.75 1.97 -10.00
N LEU A 159 -25.15 3.16 -9.83
CA LEU A 159 -25.39 4.30 -10.74
C LEU A 159 -24.56 4.21 -12.02
N TYR A 160 -23.33 3.74 -11.93
CA TYR A 160 -22.33 3.78 -13.01
C TYR A 160 -21.54 2.46 -13.10
N PRO A 161 -22.19 1.31 -13.30
CA PRO A 161 -21.49 0.02 -13.32
C PRO A 161 -20.38 -0.05 -14.40
N GLU A 162 -20.57 0.67 -15.52
CA GLU A 162 -19.64 0.73 -16.63
C GLU A 162 -18.32 1.48 -16.32
N LYS A 163 -18.32 2.35 -15.30
CA LYS A 163 -17.11 3.08 -14.90
C LYS A 163 -16.14 2.22 -14.10
N PHE A 164 -16.66 1.20 -13.38
CA PHE A 164 -15.85 0.44 -12.42
C PHE A 164 -15.04 -0.67 -13.07
N ASN A 165 -13.75 -0.67 -12.83
CA ASN A 165 -12.84 -1.67 -13.36
C ASN A 165 -11.66 -1.90 -12.40
N ASN A 166 -10.90 -3.00 -12.62
CA ASN A 166 -9.72 -3.31 -11.84
C ASN A 166 -8.43 -2.99 -12.63
N LYS A 167 -7.47 -2.39 -11.93
CA LYS A 167 -6.09 -2.25 -12.39
C LYS A 167 -5.17 -2.61 -11.23
N THR A 168 -4.85 -3.89 -11.08
CA THR A 168 -3.92 -4.35 -10.03
C THR A 168 -2.62 -3.56 -10.11
N ASN A 169 -2.17 -3.05 -8.96
CA ASN A 169 -0.89 -2.34 -8.86
C ASN A 169 0.25 -3.22 -9.36
N GLY A 170 1.27 -2.58 -9.87
CA GLY A 170 2.51 -3.21 -10.28
C GLY A 170 3.73 -2.48 -9.72
N ILE A 171 4.90 -3.00 -10.06
CA ILE A 171 6.20 -2.46 -9.69
C ILE A 171 7.11 -2.36 -10.91
N THR A 172 8.04 -1.42 -10.89
CA THR A 172 9.05 -1.33 -11.96
C THR A 172 10.24 -2.23 -11.66
N PHE A 173 10.58 -3.13 -12.60
CA PHE A 173 11.75 -4.00 -12.50
C PHE A 173 13.06 -3.21 -12.56
N ARG A 174 13.07 -2.05 -13.24
CA ARG A 174 14.25 -1.18 -13.32
C ARG A 174 14.77 -0.81 -11.93
N ARG A 175 13.89 -0.38 -11.02
CA ARG A 175 14.27 -0.04 -9.65
C ARG A 175 14.37 -1.28 -8.75
N TRP A 176 13.30 -2.09 -8.73
CA TRP A 176 13.08 -3.10 -7.69
C TRP A 176 13.75 -4.45 -7.95
N LEU A 177 14.48 -4.56 -9.08
CA LEU A 177 15.35 -5.69 -9.37
C LEU A 177 16.67 -5.21 -9.99
N MET A 178 16.63 -4.56 -11.17
CA MET A 178 17.83 -4.25 -11.94
C MET A 178 18.77 -3.29 -11.20
N SER A 179 18.25 -2.26 -10.52
CA SER A 179 19.03 -1.26 -9.78
C SER A 179 19.40 -1.73 -8.38
N CYS A 180 18.42 -2.28 -7.61
CA CYS A 180 18.66 -2.62 -6.19
C CYS A 180 19.29 -4.00 -5.98
N ASN A 181 19.22 -4.90 -6.99
CA ASN A 181 19.80 -6.25 -6.93
C ASN A 181 20.44 -6.64 -8.28
N PRO A 182 21.48 -5.91 -8.70
CA PRO A 182 22.11 -6.11 -10.01
C PRO A 182 22.70 -7.52 -10.18
N GLU A 183 23.17 -8.17 -9.12
CA GLU A 183 23.71 -9.52 -9.16
C GLU A 183 22.60 -10.54 -9.49
N LEU A 184 21.42 -10.43 -8.85
CA LEU A 184 20.29 -11.28 -9.18
C LEU A 184 19.80 -11.01 -10.61
N SER A 185 19.71 -9.74 -11.00
CA SER A 185 19.32 -9.34 -12.37
C SER A 185 20.27 -9.90 -13.43
N ALA A 186 21.57 -9.84 -13.19
CA ALA A 186 22.58 -10.40 -14.09
C ALA A 186 22.47 -11.93 -14.17
N TYR A 187 22.27 -12.59 -13.05
CA TYR A 187 22.16 -14.04 -13.01
C TYR A 187 20.88 -14.55 -13.67
N ILE A 188 19.73 -13.87 -13.49
CA ILE A 188 18.50 -14.17 -14.24
C ILE A 188 18.76 -14.04 -15.76
N THR A 189 19.44 -12.97 -16.15
CA THR A 189 19.75 -12.75 -17.58
C THR A 189 20.69 -13.83 -18.13
N GLU A 190 21.64 -14.32 -17.34
CA GLU A 190 22.51 -15.45 -17.71
C GLU A 190 21.70 -16.73 -17.95
N LEU A 191 20.70 -17.00 -17.10
CA LEU A 191 19.91 -18.23 -17.16
C LEU A 191 18.88 -18.23 -18.31
N ILE A 192 18.18 -17.12 -18.52
CA ILE A 192 17.01 -17.08 -19.41
C ILE A 192 17.04 -16.01 -20.51
N GLY A 193 18.17 -15.28 -20.65
CA GLY A 193 18.28 -14.16 -21.58
C GLY A 193 17.68 -12.87 -21.02
N ASP A 194 17.65 -11.81 -21.79
CA ASP A 194 17.25 -10.46 -21.33
C ASP A 194 15.81 -10.07 -21.67
N GLY A 195 15.04 -10.95 -22.30
CA GLY A 195 13.65 -10.72 -22.71
C GLY A 195 12.73 -10.36 -21.53
N TRP A 196 12.96 -10.92 -20.34
CA TRP A 196 12.20 -10.63 -19.12
C TRP A 196 12.20 -9.14 -18.72
N LYS A 197 13.20 -8.37 -19.17
CA LYS A 197 13.26 -6.91 -18.92
C LYS A 197 12.15 -6.13 -19.64
N LYS A 198 11.57 -6.72 -20.67
CA LYS A 198 10.46 -6.15 -21.46
C LYS A 198 9.15 -6.89 -21.25
N ASP A 199 9.22 -8.21 -21.07
CA ASP A 199 8.08 -9.08 -20.82
C ASP A 199 8.32 -9.91 -19.55
N ALA A 200 7.58 -9.58 -18.48
CA ALA A 200 7.68 -10.25 -17.18
C ALA A 200 7.34 -11.74 -17.24
N ASN A 201 6.49 -12.18 -18.18
CA ASN A 201 6.13 -13.59 -18.33
C ASN A 201 7.35 -14.47 -18.65
N GLU A 202 8.39 -13.91 -19.20
CA GLU A 202 9.64 -14.63 -19.46
C GLU A 202 10.32 -15.15 -18.17
N LEU A 203 10.02 -14.56 -17.01
CA LEU A 203 10.53 -15.06 -15.71
C LEU A 203 10.04 -16.49 -15.40
N GLU A 204 8.93 -16.95 -15.99
CA GLU A 204 8.46 -18.34 -15.84
C GLU A 204 9.51 -19.37 -16.32
N LYS A 205 10.42 -18.98 -17.23
CA LYS A 205 11.51 -19.84 -17.69
C LYS A 205 12.48 -20.25 -16.56
N LEU A 206 12.53 -19.48 -15.46
CA LEU A 206 13.30 -19.86 -14.27
C LEU A 206 12.81 -21.17 -13.66
N GLY A 207 11.55 -21.54 -13.87
CA GLY A 207 10.99 -22.84 -13.45
C GLY A 207 11.76 -24.06 -13.99
N ASN A 208 12.50 -23.91 -15.10
CA ASN A 208 13.34 -24.99 -15.65
C ASN A 208 14.53 -25.33 -14.74
N PHE A 209 14.87 -24.49 -13.78
CA PHE A 209 16.04 -24.60 -12.91
C PHE A 209 15.69 -24.95 -11.45
N ILE A 210 14.45 -25.27 -11.12
CA ILE A 210 13.97 -25.53 -9.74
C ILE A 210 14.68 -26.70 -9.05
N ASN A 211 15.26 -27.62 -9.82
CA ASN A 211 16.00 -28.79 -9.33
C ASN A 211 17.50 -28.72 -9.67
N ASP A 212 18.01 -27.58 -10.07
CA ASP A 212 19.44 -27.40 -10.37
C ASP A 212 20.16 -26.88 -9.12
N ASP A 213 20.87 -27.76 -8.43
CA ASP A 213 21.59 -27.45 -7.19
C ASP A 213 22.63 -26.33 -7.36
N ALA A 214 23.26 -26.21 -8.53
CA ALA A 214 24.22 -25.15 -8.77
C ALA A 214 23.52 -23.77 -8.88
N VAL A 215 22.37 -23.74 -9.54
CA VAL A 215 21.54 -22.53 -9.65
C VAL A 215 20.99 -22.14 -8.27
N LEU A 216 20.45 -23.09 -7.52
CA LEU A 216 19.92 -22.84 -6.18
C LEU A 216 21.01 -22.32 -5.22
N THR A 217 22.20 -22.93 -5.25
CA THR A 217 23.36 -22.48 -4.46
C THR A 217 23.73 -21.04 -4.80
N LYS A 218 23.79 -20.70 -6.09
CA LYS A 218 24.13 -19.34 -6.54
C LYS A 218 23.09 -18.31 -6.10
N LEU A 219 21.81 -18.65 -6.11
CA LEU A 219 20.74 -17.77 -5.60
C LEU A 219 20.88 -17.51 -4.10
N VAL A 220 21.25 -18.55 -3.32
CA VAL A 220 21.53 -18.41 -1.88
C VAL A 220 22.75 -17.52 -1.64
N ASP A 221 23.82 -17.67 -2.43
CA ASP A 221 25.02 -16.82 -2.33
C ASP A 221 24.71 -15.36 -2.59
N ILE A 222 23.90 -15.06 -3.64
CA ILE A 222 23.44 -13.71 -3.93
C ILE A 222 22.64 -13.14 -2.75
N LYS A 223 21.70 -13.91 -2.19
CA LYS A 223 20.91 -13.51 -1.02
C LYS A 223 21.83 -13.19 0.17
N ASN A 224 22.79 -14.05 0.47
CA ASN A 224 23.71 -13.85 1.58
C ASN A 224 24.59 -12.60 1.38
N ALA A 225 25.02 -12.32 0.16
CA ALA A 225 25.73 -11.09 -0.17
C ALA A 225 24.86 -9.85 0.11
N LYS A 226 23.59 -9.85 -0.28
CA LYS A 226 22.66 -8.73 0.01
C LYS A 226 22.38 -8.56 1.50
N LYS A 227 22.36 -9.63 2.28
CA LYS A 227 22.25 -9.56 3.75
C LYS A 227 23.48 -8.90 4.37
N ALA A 228 24.67 -9.29 3.94
CA ALA A 228 25.93 -8.70 4.39
C ALA A 228 26.03 -7.21 4.01
N GLU A 229 25.60 -6.83 2.79
CA GLU A 229 25.53 -5.43 2.35
C GLU A 229 24.58 -4.61 3.25
N LEU A 230 23.38 -5.13 3.57
CA LEU A 230 22.43 -4.47 4.46
C LEU A 230 23.01 -4.33 5.87
N ALA A 231 23.60 -5.38 6.43
CA ALA A 231 24.22 -5.35 7.75
C ALA A 231 25.32 -4.28 7.83
N SER A 232 26.20 -4.24 6.83
CA SER A 232 27.26 -3.23 6.72
C SER A 232 26.71 -1.82 6.60
N TYR A 233 25.68 -1.62 5.80
CA TYR A 233 24.99 -0.34 5.64
C TYR A 233 24.36 0.15 6.95
N LEU A 234 23.62 -0.72 7.66
CA LEU A 234 22.98 -0.38 8.94
C LEU A 234 24.02 -0.14 10.03
N LYS A 235 25.15 -0.87 10.04
CA LYS A 235 26.25 -0.59 10.96
C LYS A 235 26.83 0.80 10.74
N LYS A 236 27.06 1.17 9.47
CA LYS A 236 27.67 2.46 9.11
C LYS A 236 26.73 3.65 9.37
N THR A 237 25.44 3.49 9.10
CA THR A 237 24.48 4.62 9.09
C THR A 237 23.70 4.78 10.38
N GLN A 238 23.48 3.67 11.12
CA GLN A 238 22.62 3.64 12.31
C GLN A 238 23.28 2.95 13.50
N ASN A 239 24.56 2.53 13.37
CA ASN A 239 25.32 1.79 14.39
C ASN A 239 24.62 0.51 14.90
N LEU A 240 23.88 -0.18 14.02
CA LEU A 240 23.20 -1.44 14.34
C LEU A 240 24.11 -2.62 14.00
N ASP A 241 24.30 -3.55 14.95
CA ASP A 241 25.05 -4.79 14.77
C ASP A 241 24.10 -5.92 14.37
N VAL A 242 23.94 -6.11 13.06
CA VAL A 242 23.01 -7.08 12.48
C VAL A 242 23.76 -8.37 12.13
N PRO A 243 23.35 -9.54 12.69
CA PRO A 243 23.93 -10.83 12.33
C PRO A 243 23.44 -11.29 10.96
N ASP A 244 24.29 -11.26 9.94
CA ASP A 244 23.91 -11.58 8.54
C ASP A 244 23.69 -13.09 8.29
N ASN A 245 24.06 -13.95 9.23
CA ASN A 245 23.81 -15.39 9.20
C ASN A 245 22.43 -15.80 9.77
N SER A 246 21.56 -14.86 10.11
CA SER A 246 20.21 -15.10 10.62
C SER A 246 19.15 -15.05 9.51
N ILE A 247 17.94 -15.55 9.77
CA ILE A 247 16.77 -15.32 8.90
C ILE A 247 16.35 -13.85 9.06
N PHE A 248 16.31 -13.11 7.94
CA PHE A 248 15.81 -11.73 7.93
C PHE A 248 14.32 -11.71 7.70
N ASP A 249 13.56 -11.46 8.78
CA ASP A 249 12.12 -11.29 8.81
C ASP A 249 11.80 -9.80 8.80
N ILE A 250 11.15 -9.31 7.74
CA ILE A 250 11.07 -7.87 7.47
C ILE A 250 9.62 -7.40 7.33
N GLN A 251 9.25 -6.44 8.19
CA GLN A 251 7.97 -5.71 8.11
C GLN A 251 8.24 -4.21 7.96
N VAL A 252 8.30 -3.73 6.72
CA VAL A 252 8.55 -2.32 6.40
C VAL A 252 7.41 -1.71 5.61
N LYS A 253 6.69 -0.80 6.27
CA LYS A 253 5.50 -0.11 5.76
C LYS A 253 5.12 1.04 6.70
N ARG A 254 4.26 1.97 6.27
CA ARG A 254 3.69 2.97 7.19
C ARG A 254 3.09 2.25 8.40
N LEU A 255 3.21 2.87 9.57
CA LEU A 255 2.57 2.32 10.75
C LEU A 255 1.08 2.66 10.74
N HIS A 256 0.26 1.63 10.84
CA HIS A 256 -1.19 1.75 10.96
C HIS A 256 -1.75 0.50 11.65
N GLU A 257 -2.79 0.66 12.48
CA GLU A 257 -3.37 -0.46 13.25
C GLU A 257 -3.79 -1.62 12.34
N TYR A 258 -4.40 -1.36 11.17
CA TYR A 258 -4.83 -2.44 10.27
C TYR A 258 -3.67 -3.22 9.65
N LYS A 259 -2.46 -2.65 9.57
CA LYS A 259 -1.24 -3.33 9.06
C LYS A 259 -0.65 -4.30 10.08
N ARG A 260 -1.12 -4.23 11.31
CA ARG A 260 -0.89 -5.16 12.41
C ARG A 260 0.58 -5.37 12.79
N GLN A 261 1.40 -4.32 12.79
CA GLN A 261 2.74 -4.39 13.38
C GLN A 261 2.67 -4.86 14.85
N GLN A 262 1.63 -4.49 15.57
CA GLN A 262 1.37 -4.96 16.94
C GLN A 262 1.16 -6.48 17.03
N LEU A 263 0.59 -7.13 16.02
CA LEU A 263 0.48 -8.59 15.97
C LEU A 263 1.87 -9.24 15.85
N ASN A 264 2.75 -8.69 15.02
CA ASN A 264 4.12 -9.13 14.90
C ASN A 264 4.90 -8.91 16.22
N VAL A 265 4.68 -7.80 16.92
CA VAL A 265 5.23 -7.55 18.27
C VAL A 265 4.83 -8.67 19.23
N LEU A 266 3.55 -9.06 19.28
CA LEU A 266 3.07 -10.15 20.11
C LEU A 266 3.71 -11.50 19.76
N TYR A 267 3.87 -11.78 18.45
CA TYR A 267 4.59 -12.97 17.98
C TYR A 267 6.04 -12.97 18.44
N ILE A 268 6.75 -11.85 18.37
CA ILE A 268 8.14 -11.73 18.79
C ILE A 268 8.26 -11.93 20.32
N ILE A 269 7.33 -11.38 21.11
CA ILE A 269 7.29 -11.59 22.55
C ILE A 269 7.06 -13.08 22.87
N ARG A 270 6.17 -13.75 22.16
CA ARG A 270 5.99 -15.19 22.29
C ARG A 270 7.29 -15.94 22.02
N LYS A 271 7.99 -15.61 20.91
CA LYS A 271 9.31 -16.19 20.57
C LYS A 271 10.36 -15.94 21.66
N TYR A 272 10.40 -14.76 22.23
CA TYR A 272 11.24 -14.43 23.38
C TYR A 272 11.01 -15.43 24.53
N PHE A 273 9.76 -15.67 24.90
CA PHE A 273 9.44 -16.60 25.96
C PHE A 273 9.70 -18.07 25.59
N GLU A 274 9.48 -18.47 24.33
CA GLU A 274 9.83 -19.81 23.86
C GLU A 274 11.34 -20.06 24.01
N ILE A 275 12.19 -19.10 23.64
CA ILE A 275 13.65 -19.20 23.77
C ILE A 275 14.06 -19.26 25.26
N LYS A 276 13.46 -18.41 26.12
CA LYS A 276 13.69 -18.45 27.58
C LYS A 276 13.28 -19.80 28.19
N ALA A 277 12.27 -20.46 27.61
CA ALA A 277 11.87 -21.83 28.01
C ALA A 277 12.73 -22.95 27.37
N GLY A 278 13.81 -22.61 26.66
CA GLY A 278 14.72 -23.55 26.04
C GLY A 278 14.39 -23.99 24.61
N LYS A 279 13.28 -23.50 24.01
CA LYS A 279 12.90 -23.79 22.60
C LYS A 279 13.67 -22.86 21.65
N LYS A 280 14.94 -23.18 21.45
CA LYS A 280 15.83 -22.37 20.60
C LYS A 280 15.65 -22.71 19.12
N PRO A 281 15.52 -21.71 18.23
CA PRO A 281 15.48 -21.96 16.78
C PRO A 281 16.82 -22.49 16.29
N SER A 282 16.82 -23.35 15.27
CA SER A 282 18.03 -23.90 14.64
C SER A 282 18.83 -22.84 13.90
N THR A 283 18.15 -21.87 13.31
CA THR A 283 18.75 -20.69 12.66
C THR A 283 18.27 -19.44 13.39
N PRO A 284 19.17 -18.53 13.79
CA PRO A 284 18.76 -17.27 14.42
C PRO A 284 17.82 -16.46 13.54
N ILE A 285 16.96 -15.65 14.17
CA ILE A 285 15.99 -14.79 13.49
C ILE A 285 16.31 -13.33 13.81
N THR A 286 16.32 -12.50 12.79
CA THR A 286 16.41 -11.04 12.95
C THR A 286 15.18 -10.39 12.37
N CYS A 287 14.35 -9.80 13.25
CA CYS A 287 13.14 -9.09 12.87
C CYS A 287 13.45 -7.62 12.61
N PHE A 288 13.07 -7.13 11.44
CA PHE A 288 13.21 -5.72 11.09
C PHE A 288 11.85 -5.05 10.98
N PHE A 289 11.74 -3.92 11.66
CA PHE A 289 10.66 -2.97 11.47
C PHE A 289 11.18 -1.69 10.82
N GLY A 290 10.42 -1.15 9.89
CA GLY A 290 10.65 0.17 9.34
C GLY A 290 9.32 0.84 9.10
N ALA A 291 9.06 1.94 9.81
CA ALA A 291 7.76 2.59 9.77
C ALA A 291 7.88 4.10 10.05
N LYS A 292 6.85 4.84 9.62
CA LYS A 292 6.61 6.22 10.01
C LYS A 292 5.15 6.36 10.42
N ALA A 293 4.92 7.06 11.52
CA ALA A 293 3.59 7.39 11.99
C ALA A 293 3.25 8.85 11.66
N ALA A 294 1.98 9.13 11.33
CA ALA A 294 1.50 10.51 11.24
C ALA A 294 1.65 11.19 12.63
N PRO A 295 2.02 12.49 12.68
CA PRO A 295 2.29 13.16 13.95
C PRO A 295 1.14 13.13 14.97
N ALA A 296 -0.11 13.14 14.49
CA ALA A 296 -1.30 13.11 15.33
C ALA A 296 -1.78 11.69 15.69
N TYR A 297 -1.18 10.64 15.10
CA TYR A 297 -1.60 9.26 15.31
C TYR A 297 -0.88 8.67 16.53
N ILE A 298 -1.43 8.89 17.73
CA ILE A 298 -0.81 8.57 19.01
C ILE A 298 -0.53 7.08 19.12
N ILE A 299 -1.54 6.21 18.89
CA ILE A 299 -1.40 4.74 18.99
C ILE A 299 -0.28 4.22 18.06
N ALA A 300 -0.15 4.78 16.87
CA ALA A 300 0.94 4.41 15.96
C ALA A 300 2.32 4.73 16.56
N LYS A 301 2.45 5.85 17.25
CA LYS A 301 3.70 6.21 17.96
C LYS A 301 3.95 5.30 19.15
N ASP A 302 2.91 4.91 19.86
CA ASP A 302 3.01 3.96 21.01
C ASP A 302 3.47 2.57 20.52
N ILE A 303 2.98 2.11 19.36
CA ILE A 303 3.45 0.86 18.75
C ILE A 303 4.94 0.96 18.38
N ILE A 304 5.40 2.07 17.79
CA ILE A 304 6.83 2.30 17.51
C ILE A 304 7.64 2.26 18.82
N HIS A 305 7.15 2.90 19.88
CA HIS A 305 7.81 2.90 21.18
C HIS A 305 7.90 1.48 21.75
N ALA A 306 6.82 0.68 21.68
CA ALA A 306 6.84 -0.72 22.10
C ALA A 306 7.87 -1.55 21.33
N ILE A 307 8.02 -1.35 20.01
CA ILE A 307 9.05 -2.01 19.20
C ILE A 307 10.46 -1.62 19.67
N LEU A 308 10.69 -0.34 19.98
CA LEU A 308 11.98 0.14 20.49
C LEU A 308 12.33 -0.44 21.86
N CYS A 309 11.34 -0.52 22.77
CA CYS A 309 11.52 -1.18 24.06
C CYS A 309 11.85 -2.66 23.87
N LEU A 310 11.13 -3.35 23.00
CA LEU A 310 11.36 -4.76 22.70
C LEU A 310 12.75 -4.99 22.10
N GLN A 311 13.21 -4.09 21.21
CA GLN A 311 14.60 -4.11 20.70
C GLN A 311 15.61 -4.06 21.83
N GLN A 312 15.43 -3.18 22.80
CA GLN A 312 16.35 -3.06 23.94
C GLN A 312 16.33 -4.31 24.82
N ILE A 313 15.16 -4.82 25.15
CA ILE A 313 15.02 -6.02 26.00
C ILE A 313 15.66 -7.23 25.34
N ILE A 314 15.29 -7.54 24.10
CA ILE A 314 15.72 -8.76 23.39
C ILE A 314 17.22 -8.70 23.05
N ASN A 315 17.68 -7.56 22.50
CA ASN A 315 19.06 -7.47 22.02
C ASN A 315 20.11 -7.45 23.15
N ASN A 316 19.69 -7.11 24.39
CA ASN A 316 20.55 -7.11 25.56
C ASN A 316 20.39 -8.36 26.47
N ASP A 317 19.44 -9.24 26.19
CA ASP A 317 19.28 -10.50 26.94
C ASP A 317 20.26 -11.55 26.40
N PRO A 318 21.30 -11.96 27.19
CA PRO A 318 22.33 -12.89 26.71
C PRO A 318 21.82 -14.31 26.43
N GLU A 319 20.66 -14.69 26.97
CA GLU A 319 20.04 -15.99 26.71
C GLU A 319 19.27 -16.01 25.41
N VAL A 320 18.77 -14.85 24.95
CA VAL A 320 17.87 -14.71 23.79
C VAL A 320 18.57 -14.11 22.60
N SER A 321 19.40 -13.10 22.81
CA SER A 321 20.03 -12.33 21.72
C SER A 321 20.88 -13.14 20.73
N PRO A 322 21.44 -14.32 21.05
CA PRO A 322 22.07 -15.19 20.05
C PRO A 322 21.10 -15.84 19.06
N TYR A 323 19.80 -15.89 19.39
CA TYR A 323 18.78 -16.60 18.62
C TYR A 323 17.71 -15.68 18.03
N LEU A 324 17.51 -14.51 18.63
CA LEU A 324 16.50 -13.53 18.21
C LEU A 324 17.07 -12.13 18.37
N LYS A 325 16.95 -11.32 17.33
CA LYS A 325 17.25 -9.89 17.33
C LYS A 325 16.07 -9.11 16.80
N VAL A 326 15.88 -7.88 17.26
CA VAL A 326 14.87 -6.96 16.78
C VAL A 326 15.52 -5.63 16.44
N PHE A 327 15.22 -5.07 15.28
CA PHE A 327 15.69 -3.75 14.87
C PHE A 327 14.57 -2.92 14.30
N MET A 328 14.39 -1.72 14.84
CA MET A 328 13.60 -0.66 14.23
C MET A 328 14.54 0.23 13.42
N VAL A 329 14.50 0.12 12.09
CA VAL A 329 15.35 0.95 11.23
C VAL A 329 14.83 2.38 11.16
N GLU A 330 15.74 3.35 11.29
CA GLU A 330 15.40 4.76 11.28
C GLU A 330 15.07 5.25 9.88
N ASN A 331 14.15 6.22 9.83
CA ASN A 331 13.80 6.98 8.63
C ASN A 331 13.57 6.12 7.37
N TYR A 332 12.77 5.06 7.50
CA TYR A 332 12.43 4.20 6.37
C TYR A 332 11.95 5.03 5.17
N ASN A 333 12.60 4.85 4.04
CA ASN A 333 12.38 5.56 2.79
C ASN A 333 12.76 4.67 1.59
N VAL A 334 12.60 5.18 0.36
CA VAL A 334 12.91 4.43 -0.88
C VAL A 334 14.36 3.94 -0.93
N THR A 335 15.33 4.76 -0.51
CA THR A 335 16.76 4.39 -0.52
C THR A 335 17.04 3.22 0.41
N LEU A 336 16.46 3.21 1.61
CA LEU A 336 16.59 2.10 2.55
C LEU A 336 15.81 0.86 2.07
N ALA A 337 14.65 1.06 1.45
CA ALA A 337 13.86 -0.01 0.85
C ALA A 337 14.64 -0.79 -0.21
N GLU A 338 15.41 -0.11 -1.07
CA GLU A 338 16.27 -0.72 -2.09
C GLU A 338 17.36 -1.65 -1.52
N LYS A 339 17.65 -1.54 -0.22
CA LYS A 339 18.59 -2.44 0.48
C LYS A 339 17.86 -3.53 1.26
N LEU A 340 16.69 -3.22 1.83
CA LEU A 340 15.91 -4.16 2.63
C LEU A 340 15.27 -5.26 1.77
N PHE A 341 14.69 -4.92 0.62
CA PHE A 341 13.99 -5.90 -0.21
C PHE A 341 14.90 -7.02 -0.73
N PRO A 342 16.10 -6.75 -1.27
CA PRO A 342 17.02 -7.82 -1.70
C PRO A 342 17.51 -8.73 -0.57
N ALA A 343 17.63 -8.19 0.64
CA ALA A 343 18.17 -8.90 1.80
C ALA A 343 17.14 -9.77 2.54
N ALA A 344 15.84 -9.57 2.32
CA ALA A 344 14.80 -10.26 3.05
C ALA A 344 14.73 -11.76 2.75
N ASN A 345 14.52 -12.58 3.80
CA ASN A 345 14.12 -13.97 3.68
C ASN A 345 12.60 -14.10 3.81
N ILE A 346 11.99 -13.37 4.75
CA ILE A 346 10.55 -13.35 5.00
C ILE A 346 10.01 -11.94 4.81
N SER A 347 8.88 -11.85 4.13
CA SER A 347 8.12 -10.64 3.88
C SER A 347 6.81 -10.69 4.66
N GLU A 348 6.68 -9.80 5.67
CA GLU A 348 5.50 -9.70 6.51
C GLU A 348 4.38 -8.86 5.86
N GLN A 349 3.30 -9.53 5.43
CA GLN A 349 2.15 -8.95 4.75
C GLN A 349 0.85 -9.31 5.47
N ILE A 350 0.79 -8.98 6.76
CA ILE A 350 -0.18 -9.46 7.74
C ILE A 350 -1.29 -8.46 8.08
N SER A 351 -1.70 -7.61 7.14
CA SER A 351 -2.84 -6.70 7.32
C SER A 351 -4.12 -7.45 7.71
N LEU A 352 -5.03 -6.77 8.40
CA LEU A 352 -6.35 -7.34 8.64
C LEU A 352 -7.07 -7.49 7.30
N ALA A 353 -7.53 -8.68 6.99
CA ALA A 353 -8.20 -8.98 5.73
C ALA A 353 -9.35 -7.98 5.47
N SER A 354 -9.53 -7.58 4.23
CA SER A 354 -10.43 -6.50 3.76
C SER A 354 -9.94 -5.05 4.00
N LYS A 355 -8.72 -4.80 4.47
CA LYS A 355 -8.28 -3.44 4.81
C LYS A 355 -7.12 -2.90 3.95
N GLU A 356 -6.22 -3.74 3.47
CA GLU A 356 -5.19 -3.33 2.53
C GLU A 356 -5.74 -3.34 1.09
N ALA A 357 -5.72 -2.21 0.42
CA ALA A 357 -6.24 -2.12 -0.95
C ALA A 357 -5.44 -3.00 -1.93
N SER A 358 -4.14 -2.99 -1.86
CA SER A 358 -3.27 -3.82 -2.70
C SER A 358 -1.98 -4.21 -1.96
N GLY A 359 -1.19 -3.24 -1.52
CA GLY A 359 0.21 -3.40 -1.23
C GLY A 359 1.05 -3.48 -2.51
N THR A 360 2.30 -3.07 -2.40
CA THR A 360 3.32 -3.24 -3.46
C THR A 360 4.62 -3.78 -2.89
N GLY A 361 4.81 -3.70 -1.57
CA GLY A 361 5.94 -4.32 -0.87
C GLY A 361 5.96 -5.83 -1.04
N ASN A 362 4.79 -6.49 -0.99
CA ASN A 362 4.62 -7.90 -1.27
C ASN A 362 5.25 -8.32 -2.62
N MET A 363 4.99 -7.57 -3.69
CA MET A 363 5.55 -7.81 -5.02
C MET A 363 7.08 -7.60 -5.05
N LYS A 364 7.58 -6.53 -4.41
CA LYS A 364 9.01 -6.18 -4.37
C LYS A 364 9.84 -7.21 -3.63
N PHE A 365 9.36 -7.68 -2.49
CA PHE A 365 9.99 -8.73 -1.71
C PHE A 365 10.05 -10.06 -2.49
N MET A 366 8.92 -10.47 -3.06
CA MET A 366 8.83 -11.72 -3.81
C MET A 366 9.74 -11.70 -5.04
N LEU A 367 9.79 -10.60 -5.79
CA LEU A 367 10.68 -10.41 -6.93
C LEU A 367 12.16 -10.57 -6.54
N ASN A 368 12.51 -10.29 -5.29
CA ASN A 368 13.84 -10.47 -4.73
C ASN A 368 14.03 -11.79 -3.96
N GLY A 369 13.10 -12.74 -4.09
CA GLY A 369 13.21 -14.09 -3.54
C GLY A 369 12.88 -14.20 -2.04
N ALA A 370 12.13 -13.27 -1.47
CA ALA A 370 11.60 -13.43 -0.11
C ALA A 370 10.28 -14.22 -0.13
N ILE A 371 10.10 -15.07 0.87
CA ILE A 371 8.84 -15.81 1.07
C ILE A 371 7.86 -14.89 1.79
N THR A 372 6.63 -14.81 1.29
CA THR A 372 5.57 -14.03 1.93
C THR A 372 4.90 -14.82 3.04
N LEU A 373 4.84 -14.23 4.23
CA LEU A 373 3.91 -14.59 5.30
C LEU A 373 2.80 -13.53 5.32
N GLY A 374 1.60 -13.91 4.95
CA GLY A 374 0.53 -12.93 4.71
C GLY A 374 -0.85 -13.41 5.08
N THR A 375 -1.81 -12.52 4.86
CA THR A 375 -3.25 -12.77 4.98
C THR A 375 -3.92 -12.69 3.63
N SER A 376 -5.15 -13.21 3.51
CA SER A 376 -5.98 -13.12 2.30
C SER A 376 -6.50 -11.69 2.14
N ASP A 377 -5.61 -10.74 1.77
CA ASP A 377 -5.89 -9.32 1.67
C ASP A 377 -5.12 -8.68 0.51
N GLY A 378 -5.71 -7.68 -0.11
CA GLY A 378 -5.10 -6.92 -1.20
C GLY A 378 -4.57 -7.81 -2.32
N ALA A 379 -3.38 -7.49 -2.82
CA ALA A 379 -2.72 -8.24 -3.88
C ALA A 379 -2.16 -9.61 -3.41
N ASN A 380 -2.12 -9.91 -2.12
CA ASN A 380 -1.68 -11.22 -1.64
C ASN A 380 -2.55 -12.35 -2.20
N VAL A 381 -3.86 -12.09 -2.43
CA VAL A 381 -4.78 -13.07 -3.02
C VAL A 381 -4.34 -13.45 -4.42
N GLU A 382 -4.12 -12.46 -5.28
CA GLU A 382 -3.65 -12.69 -6.66
C GLU A 382 -2.24 -13.32 -6.70
N ILE A 383 -1.37 -12.95 -5.75
CA ILE A 383 -0.04 -13.56 -5.63
C ILE A 383 -0.17 -15.04 -5.27
N ALA A 384 -1.02 -15.40 -4.30
CA ALA A 384 -1.23 -16.79 -3.91
C ALA A 384 -1.77 -17.64 -5.07
N GLU A 385 -2.72 -17.11 -5.84
CA GLU A 385 -3.25 -17.76 -7.04
C GLU A 385 -2.17 -18.00 -8.10
N LEU A 386 -1.23 -17.06 -8.27
CA LEU A 386 -0.18 -17.17 -9.27
C LEU A 386 0.96 -18.09 -8.87
N VAL A 387 1.37 -18.09 -7.60
CA VAL A 387 2.54 -18.87 -7.15
C VAL A 387 2.19 -20.25 -6.61
N GLY A 388 0.93 -20.50 -6.25
CA GLY A 388 0.46 -21.72 -5.60
C GLY A 388 0.67 -21.70 -4.08
N ASP A 389 -0.20 -22.40 -3.36
CA ASP A 389 -0.24 -22.41 -1.88
C ASP A 389 1.04 -22.94 -1.24
N GLU A 390 1.81 -23.76 -1.96
CA GLU A 390 3.08 -24.32 -1.51
C GLU A 390 4.23 -23.29 -1.49
N ASN A 391 4.06 -22.13 -2.13
CA ASN A 391 5.09 -21.11 -2.28
C ASN A 391 4.81 -19.82 -1.48
N ILE A 392 3.75 -19.82 -0.67
CA ILE A 392 3.33 -18.69 0.16
C ILE A 392 2.72 -19.20 1.47
N TYR A 393 2.93 -18.49 2.56
CA TYR A 393 2.24 -18.77 3.82
C TYR A 393 1.08 -17.80 4.01
N VAL A 394 -0.15 -18.30 3.90
CA VAL A 394 -1.37 -17.52 4.13
C VAL A 394 -2.07 -18.03 5.38
N PHE A 395 -2.48 -17.12 6.25
CA PHE A 395 -3.19 -17.44 7.48
C PHE A 395 -4.32 -16.45 7.78
N GLY A 396 -5.19 -16.86 8.70
CA GLY A 396 -6.33 -16.04 9.14
C GLY A 396 -7.58 -16.28 8.31
N GLU A 397 -8.62 -15.51 8.61
CA GLU A 397 -9.89 -15.56 7.92
C GLU A 397 -9.84 -14.76 6.61
N ASP A 398 -10.69 -15.12 5.66
CA ASP A 398 -10.84 -14.38 4.41
C ASP A 398 -11.55 -13.02 4.64
N SER A 399 -11.50 -12.17 3.61
CA SER A 399 -12.03 -10.82 3.68
C SER A 399 -13.54 -10.77 3.91
N GLN A 400 -14.31 -11.70 3.34
CA GLN A 400 -15.76 -11.72 3.51
C GLN A 400 -16.12 -12.10 4.95
N THR A 401 -15.47 -13.10 5.51
CA THR A 401 -15.66 -13.50 6.92
C THR A 401 -15.34 -12.35 7.87
N VAL A 402 -14.29 -11.59 7.61
CA VAL A 402 -13.93 -10.42 8.44
C VAL A 402 -14.97 -9.31 8.31
N ILE A 403 -15.46 -9.01 7.10
CA ILE A 403 -16.54 -8.03 6.88
C ILE A 403 -17.79 -8.45 7.64
N ASP A 404 -18.22 -9.69 7.49
CA ASP A 404 -19.42 -10.21 8.17
C ASP A 404 -19.29 -10.13 9.71
N ARG A 405 -18.09 -10.37 10.27
CA ARG A 405 -17.84 -10.20 11.72
C ARG A 405 -18.00 -8.76 12.17
N TYR A 406 -17.52 -7.79 11.37
CA TYR A 406 -17.72 -6.38 11.66
C TYR A 406 -19.20 -6.00 11.65
N GLU A 407 -19.98 -6.49 10.67
CA GLU A 407 -21.41 -6.23 10.58
C GLU A 407 -22.18 -6.85 11.75
N ARG A 408 -21.85 -8.07 12.15
CA ARG A 408 -22.46 -8.74 13.29
C ARG A 408 -22.01 -8.20 14.65
N GLY A 409 -20.81 -7.60 14.71
CA GLY A 409 -20.21 -7.14 15.96
C GLY A 409 -19.89 -8.28 16.94
N ASP A 410 -19.60 -9.49 16.43
CA ASP A 410 -19.41 -10.72 17.22
C ASP A 410 -17.96 -11.03 17.58
N TYR A 411 -17.02 -10.11 17.28
CA TYR A 411 -15.60 -10.25 17.65
C TYR A 411 -15.32 -9.55 18.99
N CYS A 412 -14.73 -10.30 19.93
CA CYS A 412 -14.25 -9.76 21.19
C CYS A 412 -12.81 -10.23 21.46
N SER A 413 -11.84 -9.32 21.40
CA SER A 413 -10.41 -9.63 21.62
C SER A 413 -10.13 -10.23 23.01
N LYS A 414 -10.94 -9.85 24.02
CA LYS A 414 -10.82 -10.37 25.38
C LYS A 414 -11.07 -11.89 25.44
N ASP A 415 -11.95 -12.42 24.61
CA ASP A 415 -12.25 -13.86 24.59
C ASP A 415 -11.03 -14.68 24.14
N TYR A 416 -10.22 -14.15 23.23
CA TYR A 416 -8.97 -14.77 22.79
C TYR A 416 -7.89 -14.65 23.84
N TYR A 417 -7.75 -13.47 24.46
CA TYR A 417 -6.84 -13.22 25.57
C TYR A 417 -7.11 -14.16 26.76
N ASP A 418 -8.36 -14.37 27.12
CA ASP A 418 -8.73 -15.22 28.26
C ASP A 418 -8.55 -16.72 27.96
N LYS A 419 -8.63 -17.15 26.70
CA LYS A 419 -8.56 -18.55 26.27
C LYS A 419 -7.14 -19.01 25.92
N ASP A 420 -6.27 -18.12 25.45
CA ASP A 420 -4.91 -18.44 25.01
C ASP A 420 -3.88 -17.94 25.99
N ALA A 421 -3.25 -18.87 26.73
CA ALA A 421 -2.27 -18.55 27.77
C ALA A 421 -1.00 -17.88 27.22
N ASP A 422 -0.57 -18.23 25.99
CA ASP A 422 0.61 -17.64 25.35
C ASP A 422 0.31 -16.21 24.91
N LEU A 423 -0.87 -15.96 24.32
CA LEU A 423 -1.34 -14.63 23.97
C LEU A 423 -1.48 -13.76 25.22
N LYS A 424 -2.12 -14.30 26.28
CA LYS A 424 -2.25 -13.60 27.55
C LYS A 424 -0.89 -13.17 28.09
N LYS A 425 0.08 -14.09 28.14
CA LYS A 425 1.44 -13.81 28.61
C LYS A 425 2.13 -12.72 27.77
N ALA A 426 1.94 -12.74 26.45
CA ALA A 426 2.53 -11.74 25.57
C ALA A 426 1.89 -10.34 25.76
N VAL A 427 0.57 -10.27 25.94
CA VAL A 427 -0.14 -9.02 26.22
C VAL A 427 0.22 -8.46 27.59
N ASP A 428 0.25 -9.30 28.64
CA ASP A 428 0.61 -8.89 30.00
C ASP A 428 2.05 -8.34 30.06
N PHE A 429 2.95 -8.86 29.23
CA PHE A 429 4.34 -8.36 29.13
C PHE A 429 4.44 -6.93 28.62
N LEU A 430 3.49 -6.48 27.78
CA LEU A 430 3.48 -5.09 27.29
C LEU A 430 3.14 -4.06 28.36
N VAL A 431 2.52 -4.48 29.47
CA VAL A 431 2.06 -3.58 30.55
C VAL A 431 2.80 -3.84 31.88
N SER A 432 3.77 -4.77 31.90
CA SER A 432 4.62 -5.08 33.04
C SER A 432 5.94 -4.32 32.96
#